data_87ddbcdc599f1c9c78ae4c105c158635
#
_entry.id   87ddbcdc599f1c9c78ae4c105c158635
#
_cell.length_a   1.000
_cell.length_b   1.000
_cell.length_c   1.000
_cell.angle_alpha   90.00
_cell.angle_beta   90.00
_cell.angle_gamma   90.00
#
_symmetry.space_group_name_H-M   'P 1'
#
loop_
_entity.id
_entity.type
_entity.pdbx_description
1 polymer ?
#
loop_
_entity_poly.entity_id
_entity_poly.type
_entity_poly.pdbx_seq_one_letter_code
_entity_poly.pdbx_strand_id
1 'polypeptide(L)'
;YKRQLPTWVVGMSIFATFVSSISFLGLPGDAYKGNWNPFVFSLSIPIATWLAAKVFIPLYRSVNSVSAYHYLEMRFGYWARCYVAVCYLLTQLARIGSILLLLALPLNTMFGWDIQTIIICTGIATLIYTLLGGIAAVVWTDAIQGIILIVGALACAAILTFTMPEDPGQLFEIAAAHGKFSLGSFSLSLTEPTFWVVLIYGLFVNMQNYGIDQNYVQRYMTTKSTAEAVKSTLFGGLLYIPVSLVFVYIGTALFSYYTARPELLPAGTPSDQVFPWFIVHGLPTGLTGLVVASLFSAGMSTVATSINSSATIVLTDFAKRLSKKELTEKQNMGTLYATSFVVGTLGIVVGLLMMRIDGVLDAWWKLASIFSGGMLGLFLLGVVCKTVLRVHAVVAVILGLLTIAWMSLSPLINEGSPFYRFHSPLHTYLTIVFGTTVIFLTGFLLTTLNRRREAE
;
A
#
# COMPACT_ATOMS: atom_id res chain seq x y z
N TYR A 1 -5.05 -22.85 -10.79
CA TYR A 1 -5.13 -21.62 -11.57
C TYR A 1 -5.20 -21.95 -13.06
N LYS A 2 -6.34 -21.74 -13.74
CA LYS A 2 -6.37 -21.65 -15.20
C LYS A 2 -5.67 -20.33 -15.56
N ARG A 3 -4.40 -20.40 -16.01
CA ARG A 3 -3.57 -19.25 -16.47
C ARG A 3 -4.12 -18.77 -17.83
N GLN A 4 -5.19 -17.94 -17.83
CA GLN A 4 -5.88 -17.58 -19.08
C GLN A 4 -6.47 -16.17 -19.09
N LEU A 5 -6.19 -15.34 -18.09
CA LEU A 5 -6.73 -13.99 -18.05
C LEU A 5 -6.02 -13.06 -19.05
N PRO A 6 -6.75 -12.18 -19.76
CA PRO A 6 -6.17 -11.23 -20.70
C PRO A 6 -5.18 -10.29 -20.01
N THR A 7 -4.09 -9.97 -20.69
CA THR A 7 -3.00 -9.12 -20.17
C THR A 7 -3.48 -7.77 -19.68
N TRP A 8 -4.40 -7.11 -20.41
CA TRP A 8 -4.94 -5.80 -20.03
C TRP A 8 -5.81 -5.87 -18.76
N VAL A 9 -6.61 -6.94 -18.60
CA VAL A 9 -7.44 -7.14 -17.39
C VAL A 9 -6.56 -7.34 -16.17
N VAL A 10 -5.50 -8.15 -16.28
CA VAL A 10 -4.54 -8.36 -15.19
C VAL A 10 -3.80 -7.06 -14.88
N GLY A 11 -3.43 -6.28 -15.89
CA GLY A 11 -2.79 -4.99 -15.71
C GLY A 11 -3.71 -3.98 -15.02
N MET A 12 -4.98 -3.89 -15.41
CA MET A 12 -5.98 -3.08 -14.72
C MET A 12 -6.22 -3.55 -13.28
N SER A 13 -6.23 -4.86 -13.03
CA SER A 13 -6.33 -5.39 -11.66
C SER A 13 -5.09 -5.08 -10.82
N ILE A 14 -3.88 -5.09 -11.40
CA ILE A 14 -2.65 -4.62 -10.73
C ILE A 14 -2.78 -3.15 -10.39
N PHE A 15 -3.22 -2.31 -11.32
CA PHE A 15 -3.50 -0.90 -11.10
C PHE A 15 -4.52 -0.70 -9.98
N ALA A 16 -5.68 -1.36 -10.05
CA ALA A 16 -6.75 -1.25 -9.06
C ALA A 16 -6.34 -1.77 -7.66
N THR A 17 -5.42 -2.75 -7.60
CA THR A 17 -4.84 -3.21 -6.32
C THR A 17 -3.95 -2.13 -5.69
N PHE A 18 -3.31 -1.31 -6.51
CA PHE A 18 -2.49 -0.18 -6.06
C PHE A 18 -3.35 1.01 -5.67
N VAL A 19 -4.34 1.35 -6.51
CA VAL A 19 -5.31 2.42 -6.24
C VAL A 19 -6.38 1.90 -5.30
N SER A 20 -6.34 2.33 -4.07
CA SER A 20 -7.36 2.06 -3.06
C SER A 20 -8.03 3.36 -2.62
N SER A 21 -8.96 3.28 -1.67
CA SER A 21 -9.51 4.47 -1.01
C SER A 21 -8.41 5.35 -0.38
N ILE A 22 -7.27 4.74 0.03
CA ILE A 22 -6.11 5.48 0.54
C ILE A 22 -5.55 6.44 -0.52
N SER A 23 -5.40 5.98 -1.76
CA SER A 23 -4.92 6.85 -2.85
C SER A 23 -5.99 7.85 -3.29
N PHE A 24 -7.25 7.39 -3.39
CA PHE A 24 -8.35 8.20 -3.91
C PHE A 24 -8.74 9.35 -2.98
N LEU A 25 -8.72 9.14 -1.67
CA LEU A 25 -9.10 10.16 -0.67
C LEU A 25 -7.88 10.78 0.03
N GLY A 26 -6.87 9.97 0.35
CA GLY A 26 -5.72 10.44 1.11
C GLY A 26 -4.79 11.34 0.30
N LEU A 27 -4.51 11.03 -0.99
CA LEU A 27 -3.67 11.91 -1.82
C LEU A 27 -4.28 13.31 -2.03
N PRO A 28 -5.59 13.44 -2.36
CA PRO A 28 -6.22 14.76 -2.38
C PRO A 28 -6.20 15.46 -1.03
N GLY A 29 -6.43 14.76 0.08
CA GLY A 29 -6.37 15.32 1.42
C GLY A 29 -5.00 15.92 1.76
N ASP A 30 -3.93 15.19 1.47
CA ASP A 30 -2.56 15.64 1.69
C ASP A 30 -2.18 16.81 0.76
N ALA A 31 -2.60 16.77 -0.51
CA ALA A 31 -2.35 17.87 -1.44
C ALA A 31 -3.17 19.13 -1.09
N TYR A 32 -4.39 18.96 -0.57
CA TYR A 32 -5.20 20.05 -0.03
C TYR A 32 -4.50 20.73 1.15
N LYS A 33 -4.00 19.97 2.11
CA LYS A 33 -3.29 20.48 3.29
C LYS A 33 -1.94 21.07 2.95
N GLY A 34 -1.17 20.39 2.10
CA GLY A 34 0.22 20.70 1.75
C GLY A 34 0.41 21.10 0.30
N ASN A 35 1.14 20.27 -0.42
CA ASN A 35 1.53 20.44 -1.82
C ASN A 35 1.63 19.08 -2.54
N TRP A 36 2.30 19.02 -3.70
CA TRP A 36 2.46 17.78 -4.49
C TRP A 36 3.59 16.86 -4.02
N ASN A 37 4.16 17.06 -2.86
CA ASN A 37 5.18 16.17 -2.32
C ASN A 37 4.75 14.69 -2.27
N PRO A 38 3.48 14.31 -1.93
CA PRO A 38 3.03 12.92 -1.98
C PRO A 38 3.08 12.29 -3.39
N PHE A 39 2.99 13.08 -4.46
CA PHE A 39 3.13 12.60 -5.84
C PHE A 39 4.53 12.06 -6.14
N VAL A 40 5.57 12.58 -5.46
CA VAL A 40 6.96 12.14 -5.62
C VAL A 40 7.13 10.63 -5.37
N PHE A 41 6.31 10.07 -4.47
CA PHE A 41 6.23 8.61 -4.25
C PHE A 41 5.98 7.84 -5.56
N SER A 42 5.11 8.36 -6.43
CA SER A 42 4.74 7.72 -7.69
C SER A 42 5.85 7.77 -8.74
N LEU A 43 6.76 8.74 -8.66
CA LEU A 43 7.88 8.89 -9.61
C LEU A 43 8.90 7.74 -9.50
N SER A 44 8.89 6.98 -8.42
CA SER A 44 9.76 5.80 -8.24
C SER A 44 9.22 4.53 -8.91
N ILE A 45 7.93 4.48 -9.30
CA ILE A 45 7.25 3.30 -9.85
C ILE A 45 7.91 2.74 -11.12
N PRO A 46 8.38 3.55 -12.09
CA PRO A 46 9.06 3.03 -13.26
C PRO A 46 10.26 2.15 -12.92
N ILE A 47 11.08 2.57 -11.95
CA ILE A 47 12.25 1.81 -11.49
C ILE A 47 11.81 0.53 -10.79
N ALA A 48 10.83 0.62 -9.89
CA ALA A 48 10.34 -0.53 -9.14
C ALA A 48 9.69 -1.59 -10.05
N THR A 49 8.85 -1.18 -11.00
CA THR A 49 8.20 -2.10 -11.95
C THR A 49 9.20 -2.71 -12.93
N TRP A 50 10.22 -1.97 -13.35
CA TRP A 50 11.31 -2.50 -14.17
C TRP A 50 12.11 -3.57 -13.41
N LEU A 51 12.44 -3.33 -12.14
CA LEU A 51 13.10 -4.32 -11.28
C LEU A 51 12.22 -5.55 -11.08
N ALA A 52 10.92 -5.36 -10.81
CA ALA A 52 9.97 -6.47 -10.71
C ALA A 52 9.94 -7.31 -12.00
N ALA A 53 9.89 -6.66 -13.16
CA ALA A 53 9.87 -7.30 -14.46
C ALA A 53 11.15 -8.10 -14.77
N LYS A 54 12.31 -7.59 -14.36
CA LYS A 54 13.61 -8.22 -14.66
C LYS A 54 14.01 -9.30 -13.67
N VAL A 55 13.62 -9.17 -12.40
CA VAL A 55 14.12 -10.01 -11.31
C VAL A 55 13.01 -10.85 -10.70
N PHE A 56 11.97 -10.24 -10.15
CA PHE A 56 10.99 -10.93 -9.30
C PHE A 56 10.00 -11.78 -10.09
N ILE A 57 9.43 -11.27 -11.20
CA ILE A 57 8.46 -12.02 -12.01
C ILE A 57 9.09 -13.30 -12.59
N PRO A 58 10.28 -13.26 -13.24
CA PRO A 58 10.95 -14.49 -13.69
C PRO A 58 11.24 -15.46 -12.54
N LEU A 59 11.66 -14.95 -11.37
CA LEU A 59 11.93 -15.77 -10.18
C LEU A 59 10.70 -16.56 -9.74
N TYR A 60 9.54 -15.90 -9.55
CA TYR A 60 8.32 -16.60 -9.12
C TYR A 60 7.80 -17.60 -10.16
N ARG A 61 7.93 -17.27 -11.42
CA ARG A 61 7.54 -18.17 -12.51
C ARG A 61 8.44 -19.42 -12.58
N SER A 62 9.73 -19.30 -12.25
CA SER A 62 10.65 -20.46 -12.20
C SER A 62 10.39 -21.34 -10.98
N VAL A 63 10.11 -20.75 -9.82
CA VAL A 63 9.78 -21.48 -8.57
C VAL A 63 8.41 -22.14 -8.63
N ASN A 64 7.48 -21.59 -9.41
CA ASN A 64 6.10 -22.09 -9.61
C ASN A 64 5.35 -22.37 -8.29
N SER A 65 5.55 -21.53 -7.27
CA SER A 65 4.88 -21.64 -5.97
C SER A 65 3.67 -20.71 -5.87
N VAL A 66 2.68 -21.10 -5.05
CA VAL A 66 1.52 -20.27 -4.71
C VAL A 66 1.89 -19.13 -3.77
N SER A 67 2.85 -19.37 -2.85
CA SER A 67 3.36 -18.34 -1.93
C SER A 67 4.62 -17.71 -2.47
N ALA A 68 4.65 -16.36 -2.48
CA ALA A 68 5.85 -15.59 -2.79
C ALA A 68 7.01 -15.94 -1.84
N TYR A 69 6.71 -16.34 -0.61
CA TYR A 69 7.69 -16.53 0.47
C TYR A 69 8.34 -17.93 0.48
N HIS A 70 7.84 -18.85 -0.34
CA HIS A 70 8.49 -20.17 -0.52
C HIS A 70 9.93 -20.06 -1.01
N TYR A 71 10.25 -19.06 -1.82
CA TYR A 71 11.61 -18.76 -2.24
C TYR A 71 12.57 -18.54 -1.06
N LEU A 72 12.12 -17.81 -0.03
CA LEU A 72 12.94 -17.57 1.17
C LEU A 72 13.17 -18.84 2.00
N GLU A 73 12.20 -19.76 2.04
CA GLU A 73 12.38 -21.05 2.67
C GLU A 73 13.48 -21.87 1.98
N MET A 74 13.47 -21.89 0.64
CA MET A 74 14.53 -22.58 -0.12
C MET A 74 15.92 -21.98 0.10
N ARG A 75 16.00 -20.67 0.37
CA ARG A 75 17.27 -19.97 0.55
C ARG A 75 17.78 -19.98 1.96
N PHE A 76 16.95 -19.76 2.95
CA PHE A 76 17.34 -19.51 4.33
C PHE A 76 16.69 -20.46 5.32
N GLY A 77 15.74 -21.28 4.88
CA GLY A 77 14.96 -22.18 5.71
C GLY A 77 13.63 -21.60 6.19
N TYR A 78 12.83 -22.43 6.86
CA TYR A 78 11.46 -22.13 7.22
C TYR A 78 11.26 -20.86 8.07
N TRP A 79 12.21 -20.53 8.95
CA TRP A 79 12.15 -19.32 9.77
C TRP A 79 12.00 -18.04 8.92
N ALA A 80 12.71 -17.96 7.79
CA ALA A 80 12.68 -16.80 6.91
C ALA A 80 11.31 -16.64 6.24
N ARG A 81 10.68 -17.74 5.85
CA ARG A 81 9.30 -17.77 5.35
C ARG A 81 8.33 -17.30 6.42
N CYS A 82 8.41 -17.83 7.66
CA CYS A 82 7.56 -17.39 8.77
C CYS A 82 7.74 -15.91 9.09
N TYR A 83 8.96 -15.42 9.16
CA TYR A 83 9.26 -14.03 9.44
C TYR A 83 8.56 -13.09 8.45
N VAL A 84 8.76 -13.32 7.14
CA VAL A 84 8.15 -12.47 6.12
C VAL A 84 6.63 -12.65 6.06
N ALA A 85 6.12 -13.85 6.27
CA ALA A 85 4.68 -14.10 6.33
C ALA A 85 4.02 -13.30 7.48
N VAL A 86 4.64 -13.25 8.66
CA VAL A 86 4.13 -12.46 9.80
C VAL A 86 4.16 -10.96 9.47
N CYS A 87 5.28 -10.44 8.96
CA CYS A 87 5.38 -9.03 8.54
C CYS A 87 4.31 -8.68 7.49
N TYR A 88 4.08 -9.56 6.52
CA TYR A 88 3.02 -9.40 5.53
C TYR A 88 1.64 -9.34 6.15
N LEU A 89 1.30 -10.26 7.05
CA LEU A 89 0.00 -10.28 7.73
C LEU A 89 -0.25 -8.98 8.50
N LEU A 90 0.75 -8.46 9.21
CA LEU A 90 0.66 -7.19 9.92
C LEU A 90 0.43 -6.01 8.95
N THR A 91 1.13 -6.00 7.81
CA THR A 91 0.91 -4.99 6.76
C THR A 91 -0.52 -5.05 6.22
N GLN A 92 -1.06 -6.26 5.99
CA GLN A 92 -2.44 -6.40 5.49
C GLN A 92 -3.48 -5.94 6.52
N LEU A 93 -3.27 -6.20 7.81
CA LEU A 93 -4.17 -5.70 8.87
C LEU A 93 -4.21 -4.17 8.91
N ALA A 94 -3.04 -3.52 8.86
CA ALA A 94 -2.94 -2.06 8.78
C ALA A 94 -3.64 -1.52 7.53
N ARG A 95 -3.45 -2.18 6.38
CA ARG A 95 -4.09 -1.82 5.10
C ARG A 95 -5.61 -1.91 5.17
N ILE A 96 -6.15 -3.01 5.70
CA ILE A 96 -7.60 -3.20 5.86
C ILE A 96 -8.17 -2.10 6.75
N GLY A 97 -7.55 -1.82 7.90
CA GLY A 97 -8.01 -0.78 8.82
C GLY A 97 -8.05 0.61 8.20
N SER A 98 -6.97 1.01 7.51
CA SER A 98 -6.89 2.31 6.81
C SER A 98 -7.98 2.44 5.74
N ILE A 99 -8.22 1.38 4.96
CA ILE A 99 -9.23 1.38 3.90
C ILE A 99 -10.63 1.49 4.48
N LEU A 100 -10.97 0.72 5.52
CA LEU A 100 -12.29 0.76 6.14
C LEU A 100 -12.59 2.13 6.74
N LEU A 101 -11.60 2.77 7.39
CA LEU A 101 -11.76 4.12 7.91
C LEU A 101 -12.04 5.13 6.79
N LEU A 102 -11.24 5.14 5.71
CA LEU A 102 -11.44 6.06 4.60
C LEU A 102 -12.75 5.83 3.84
N LEU A 103 -13.23 4.59 3.76
CA LEU A 103 -14.55 4.30 3.20
C LEU A 103 -15.69 4.83 4.07
N ALA A 104 -15.47 4.94 5.38
CA ALA A 104 -16.50 5.44 6.29
C ALA A 104 -16.73 6.95 6.15
N LEU A 105 -15.71 7.73 5.77
CA LEU A 105 -15.80 9.20 5.72
C LEU A 105 -16.90 9.72 4.76
N PRO A 106 -17.02 9.27 3.50
CA PRO A 106 -18.08 9.74 2.61
C PRO A 106 -19.49 9.42 3.14
N LEU A 107 -19.71 8.21 3.69
CA LEU A 107 -21.02 7.86 4.26
C LEU A 107 -21.35 8.64 5.53
N ASN A 108 -20.37 8.91 6.37
CA ASN A 108 -20.56 9.80 7.51
C ASN A 108 -20.97 11.20 7.05
N THR A 109 -20.29 11.72 6.02
CA THR A 109 -20.60 13.04 5.44
C THR A 109 -21.97 13.08 4.78
N MET A 110 -22.39 11.98 4.08
CA MET A 110 -23.68 11.92 3.38
C MET A 110 -24.88 11.77 4.32
N PHE A 111 -24.74 10.88 5.30
CA PHE A 111 -25.88 10.41 6.10
C PHE A 111 -25.80 10.79 7.57
N GLY A 112 -24.67 11.37 8.01
CA GLY A 112 -24.43 11.67 9.42
C GLY A 112 -24.30 10.42 10.30
N TRP A 113 -24.12 9.24 9.68
CA TRP A 113 -23.98 7.99 10.44
C TRP A 113 -22.66 7.95 11.20
N ASP A 114 -22.69 7.32 12.35
CA ASP A 114 -21.49 7.14 13.17
C ASP A 114 -20.41 6.33 12.44
N ILE A 115 -19.17 6.84 12.43
CA ILE A 115 -18.04 6.25 11.73
C ILE A 115 -17.76 4.81 12.20
N GLN A 116 -17.92 4.53 13.52
CA GLN A 116 -17.73 3.17 14.07
C GLN A 116 -18.72 2.20 13.46
N THR A 117 -19.98 2.58 13.40
CA THR A 117 -21.06 1.78 12.80
C THR A 117 -20.78 1.49 11.33
N ILE A 118 -20.31 2.50 10.56
CA ILE A 118 -19.99 2.33 9.14
C ILE A 118 -18.82 1.36 8.96
N ILE A 119 -17.73 1.51 9.74
CA ILE A 119 -16.56 0.61 9.69
C ILE A 119 -17.01 -0.83 9.95
N ILE A 120 -17.81 -1.06 10.99
CA ILE A 120 -18.29 -2.40 11.37
C ILE A 120 -19.17 -2.98 10.25
N CYS A 121 -20.17 -2.25 9.78
CA CYS A 121 -21.10 -2.72 8.75
C CYS A 121 -20.37 -2.99 7.43
N THR A 122 -19.51 -2.08 6.97
CA THR A 122 -18.72 -2.24 5.74
C THR A 122 -17.74 -3.41 5.86
N GLY A 123 -17.08 -3.54 7.00
CA GLY A 123 -16.16 -4.63 7.28
C GLY A 123 -16.87 -6.00 7.29
N ILE A 124 -18.03 -6.11 7.94
CA ILE A 124 -18.84 -7.33 7.95
C ILE A 124 -19.35 -7.67 6.55
N ALA A 125 -19.90 -6.70 5.82
CA ALA A 125 -20.35 -6.90 4.44
C ALA A 125 -19.21 -7.41 3.55
N THR A 126 -18.01 -6.79 3.67
CA THR A 126 -16.82 -7.20 2.92
C THR A 126 -16.40 -8.63 3.29
N LEU A 127 -16.42 -8.97 4.57
CA LEU A 127 -16.08 -10.31 5.04
C LEU A 127 -17.04 -11.38 4.49
N ILE A 128 -18.35 -11.12 4.51
CA ILE A 128 -19.36 -12.06 4.01
C ILE A 128 -19.14 -12.35 2.52
N TYR A 129 -19.01 -11.32 1.67
CA TYR A 129 -18.83 -11.58 0.24
C TYR A 129 -17.45 -12.15 -0.12
N THR A 130 -16.40 -11.83 0.66
CA THR A 130 -15.06 -12.38 0.46
C THR A 130 -15.05 -13.90 0.59
N LEU A 131 -15.86 -14.46 1.49
CA LEU A 131 -16.00 -15.89 1.67
C LEU A 131 -16.66 -16.59 0.46
N LEU A 132 -17.37 -15.85 -0.40
CA LEU A 132 -18.09 -16.39 -1.57
C LEU A 132 -17.30 -16.24 -2.88
N GLY A 133 -16.27 -15.38 -2.95
CA GLY A 133 -15.56 -15.01 -4.17
C GLY A 133 -14.34 -15.87 -4.49
N GLY A 134 -13.92 -15.84 -5.79
CA GLY A 134 -12.68 -16.44 -6.28
C GLY A 134 -11.81 -15.45 -7.03
N ILE A 135 -10.50 -15.75 -7.18
CA ILE A 135 -9.50 -14.81 -7.73
C ILE A 135 -9.83 -14.31 -9.16
N ALA A 136 -10.46 -15.14 -10.00
CA ALA A 136 -10.80 -14.73 -11.36
C ALA A 136 -11.92 -13.67 -11.39
N ALA A 137 -12.91 -13.80 -10.53
CA ALA A 137 -13.96 -12.79 -10.38
C ALA A 137 -13.37 -11.48 -9.84
N VAL A 138 -12.48 -11.55 -8.83
CA VAL A 138 -11.81 -10.38 -8.27
C VAL A 138 -11.02 -9.63 -9.34
N VAL A 139 -10.24 -10.31 -10.19
CA VAL A 139 -9.43 -9.66 -11.23
C VAL A 139 -10.29 -8.93 -12.28
N TRP A 140 -11.46 -9.48 -12.66
CA TRP A 140 -12.38 -8.82 -13.58
C TRP A 140 -13.12 -7.63 -12.93
N THR A 141 -13.58 -7.81 -11.69
CA THR A 141 -14.23 -6.71 -10.94
C THR A 141 -13.25 -5.56 -10.70
N ASP A 142 -12.02 -5.84 -10.31
CA ASP A 142 -10.96 -4.84 -10.15
C ASP A 142 -10.73 -4.03 -11.43
N ALA A 143 -10.70 -4.70 -12.59
CA ALA A 143 -10.46 -4.01 -13.86
C ALA A 143 -11.59 -3.01 -14.19
N ILE A 144 -12.85 -3.41 -13.99
CA ILE A 144 -14.01 -2.55 -14.21
C ILE A 144 -14.01 -1.39 -13.21
N GLN A 145 -13.78 -1.68 -11.95
CA GLN A 145 -13.72 -0.70 -10.87
C GLN A 145 -12.62 0.33 -11.07
N GLY A 146 -11.44 -0.11 -11.52
CA GLY A 146 -10.33 0.78 -11.85
C GLY A 146 -10.69 1.78 -12.95
N ILE A 147 -11.42 1.34 -14.00
CA ILE A 147 -11.91 2.23 -15.06
C ILE A 147 -12.89 3.25 -14.51
N ILE A 148 -13.89 2.81 -13.75
CA ILE A 148 -14.92 3.69 -13.18
C ILE A 148 -14.28 4.72 -12.24
N LEU A 149 -13.29 4.29 -11.45
CA LEU A 149 -12.56 5.15 -10.54
C LEU A 149 -11.77 6.25 -11.29
N ILE A 150 -11.11 5.91 -12.39
CA ILE A 150 -10.41 6.88 -13.24
C ILE A 150 -11.41 7.89 -13.82
N VAL A 151 -12.53 7.42 -14.37
CA VAL A 151 -13.59 8.29 -14.91
C VAL A 151 -14.15 9.21 -13.83
N GLY A 152 -14.43 8.69 -12.64
CA GLY A 152 -14.90 9.48 -11.51
C GLY A 152 -13.90 10.56 -11.07
N ALA A 153 -12.61 10.21 -10.98
CA ALA A 153 -11.55 11.17 -10.65
C ALA A 153 -11.42 12.28 -11.69
N LEU A 154 -11.43 11.93 -12.98
CA LEU A 154 -11.37 12.91 -14.06
C LEU A 154 -12.61 13.84 -14.07
N ALA A 155 -13.78 13.30 -13.79
CA ALA A 155 -15.00 14.09 -13.67
C ALA A 155 -14.93 15.06 -12.48
N CYS A 156 -14.44 14.63 -11.31
CA CYS A 156 -14.22 15.51 -10.16
C CYS A 156 -13.23 16.63 -10.49
N ALA A 157 -12.11 16.29 -11.12
CA ALA A 157 -11.10 17.26 -11.54
C ALA A 157 -11.69 18.30 -12.52
N ALA A 158 -12.45 17.85 -13.52
CA ALA A 158 -13.10 18.72 -14.49
C ALA A 158 -14.13 19.65 -13.81
N ILE A 159 -15.01 19.12 -12.96
CA ILE A 159 -16.01 19.93 -12.25
C ILE A 159 -15.32 21.00 -11.40
N LEU A 160 -14.34 20.63 -10.58
CA LEU A 160 -13.60 21.60 -9.77
C LEU A 160 -12.97 22.71 -10.61
N THR A 161 -12.41 22.35 -11.78
CA THR A 161 -11.76 23.32 -12.67
C THR A 161 -12.78 24.28 -13.31
N PHE A 162 -13.89 23.74 -13.85
CA PHE A 162 -14.84 24.54 -14.62
C PHE A 162 -15.93 25.20 -13.78
N THR A 163 -15.99 24.93 -12.48
CA THR A 163 -16.95 25.58 -11.55
C THR A 163 -16.31 26.64 -10.68
N MET A 164 -15.08 27.06 -10.98
CA MET A 164 -14.48 28.22 -10.30
C MET A 164 -15.31 29.49 -10.49
N PRO A 165 -15.35 30.41 -9.49
CA PRO A 165 -16.23 31.58 -9.53
C PRO A 165 -16.01 32.55 -10.71
N GLU A 166 -14.77 32.78 -11.07
CA GLU A 166 -14.40 33.73 -12.14
C GLU A 166 -14.18 32.97 -13.46
N ASP A 167 -13.12 32.20 -13.52
CA ASP A 167 -12.75 31.38 -14.67
C ASP A 167 -11.85 30.21 -14.24
N PRO A 168 -11.60 29.20 -15.11
CA PRO A 168 -10.71 28.08 -14.78
C PRO A 168 -9.26 28.49 -14.42
N GLY A 169 -8.79 29.66 -14.86
CA GLY A 169 -7.46 30.19 -14.57
C GLY A 169 -7.29 30.55 -13.10
N GLN A 170 -8.34 31.06 -12.46
CA GLN A 170 -8.36 31.41 -11.04
C GLN A 170 -7.85 30.26 -10.13
N LEU A 171 -8.20 29.00 -10.49
CA LEU A 171 -7.69 27.82 -9.77
C LEU A 171 -6.17 27.81 -9.71
N PHE A 172 -5.52 28.01 -10.84
CA PHE A 172 -4.07 27.95 -10.97
C PHE A 172 -3.39 29.16 -10.30
N GLU A 173 -4.01 30.33 -10.36
CA GLU A 173 -3.53 31.55 -9.70
C GLU A 173 -3.52 31.39 -8.19
N ILE A 174 -4.64 30.96 -7.59
CA ILE A 174 -4.74 30.71 -6.16
C ILE A 174 -3.75 29.62 -5.74
N ALA A 175 -3.68 28.50 -6.47
CA ALA A 175 -2.78 27.40 -6.15
C ALA A 175 -1.31 27.82 -6.24
N ALA A 176 -0.92 28.58 -7.26
CA ALA A 176 0.45 29.06 -7.44
C ALA A 176 0.86 30.04 -6.34
N ALA A 177 -0.02 30.98 -5.99
CA ALA A 177 0.21 31.95 -4.92
C ALA A 177 0.48 31.27 -3.56
N HIS A 178 -0.07 30.08 -3.34
CA HIS A 178 0.13 29.29 -2.12
C HIS A 178 1.15 28.13 -2.26
N GLY A 179 1.91 28.07 -3.35
CA GLY A 179 2.97 27.08 -3.57
C GLY A 179 2.45 25.63 -3.68
N LYS A 180 1.18 25.43 -4.06
CA LYS A 180 0.52 24.09 -4.08
C LYS A 180 1.14 23.12 -5.08
N PHE A 181 1.78 23.61 -6.14
CA PHE A 181 2.43 22.77 -7.16
C PHE A 181 3.85 22.34 -6.79
N SER A 182 4.35 22.75 -5.62
CA SER A 182 5.66 22.34 -5.15
C SER A 182 5.73 20.82 -4.91
N LEU A 183 6.83 20.21 -5.33
CA LEU A 183 7.13 18.80 -5.01
C LEU A 183 7.78 18.64 -3.62
N GLY A 184 7.74 19.68 -2.78
CA GLY A 184 8.37 19.71 -1.49
C GLY A 184 9.78 20.33 -1.52
N SER A 185 10.46 20.29 -0.38
CA SER A 185 11.84 20.78 -0.26
C SER A 185 12.83 19.87 -0.97
N PHE A 186 13.75 20.44 -1.75
CA PHE A 186 14.88 19.72 -2.34
C PHE A 186 16.12 19.67 -1.43
N SER A 187 15.99 20.09 -0.17
CA SER A 187 17.08 19.95 0.81
C SER A 187 17.44 18.47 1.01
N LEU A 188 18.70 18.21 1.39
CA LEU A 188 19.17 16.85 1.71
C LEU A 188 18.86 16.45 3.17
N SER A 189 17.97 17.20 3.85
CA SER A 189 17.52 16.84 5.20
C SER A 189 16.86 15.47 5.20
N LEU A 190 17.24 14.61 6.15
CA LEU A 190 16.64 13.30 6.39
C LEU A 190 15.64 13.32 7.55
N THR A 191 15.43 14.48 8.16
CA THR A 191 14.53 14.66 9.32
C THR A 191 13.12 15.05 8.91
N GLU A 192 12.94 15.50 7.66
CA GLU A 192 11.69 15.99 7.09
C GLU A 192 11.31 15.20 5.83
N PRO A 193 10.03 15.19 5.42
CA PRO A 193 9.59 14.53 4.19
C PRO A 193 9.97 15.36 2.94
N THR A 194 11.28 15.53 2.70
CA THR A 194 11.79 16.19 1.51
C THR A 194 11.50 15.42 0.24
N PHE A 195 11.68 16.03 -0.93
CA PHE A 195 11.60 15.36 -2.23
C PHE A 195 12.40 14.03 -2.23
N TRP A 196 13.63 14.06 -1.74
CA TRP A 196 14.54 12.90 -1.75
C TRP A 196 14.09 11.82 -0.77
N VAL A 197 13.61 12.19 0.41
CA VAL A 197 13.10 11.25 1.41
C VAL A 197 11.89 10.52 0.86
N VAL A 198 10.92 11.24 0.25
CA VAL A 198 9.71 10.63 -0.31
C VAL A 198 10.02 9.79 -1.56
N LEU A 199 10.96 10.22 -2.42
CA LEU A 199 11.37 9.47 -3.60
C LEU A 199 12.04 8.13 -3.22
N ILE A 200 12.99 8.17 -2.28
CA ILE A 200 13.68 6.97 -1.81
C ILE A 200 12.72 6.04 -1.06
N TYR A 201 11.90 6.58 -0.18
CA TYR A 201 10.82 5.84 0.47
C TYR A 201 9.94 5.15 -0.57
N GLY A 202 9.45 5.91 -1.54
CA GLY A 202 8.61 5.40 -2.62
C GLY A 202 9.29 4.27 -3.40
N LEU A 203 10.59 4.38 -3.69
CA LEU A 203 11.33 3.33 -4.38
C LEU A 203 11.32 2.02 -3.58
N PHE A 204 11.62 2.06 -2.29
CA PHE A 204 11.67 0.86 -1.46
C PHE A 204 10.27 0.24 -1.26
N VAL A 205 9.24 1.05 -1.00
CA VAL A 205 7.87 0.56 -0.87
C VAL A 205 7.34 0.00 -2.19
N ASN A 206 7.61 0.66 -3.32
CA ASN A 206 7.19 0.17 -4.63
C ASN A 206 7.94 -1.09 -5.05
N MET A 207 9.23 -1.22 -4.70
CA MET A 207 9.96 -2.49 -4.86
C MET A 207 9.35 -3.59 -4.00
N GLN A 208 8.92 -3.31 -2.79
CA GLN A 208 8.23 -4.26 -1.92
C GLN A 208 6.87 -4.65 -2.54
N ASN A 209 6.05 -3.69 -2.96
CA ASN A 209 4.74 -3.95 -3.55
C ASN A 209 4.85 -4.80 -4.83
N TYR A 210 5.55 -4.32 -5.85
CA TYR A 210 5.67 -5.02 -7.14
C TYR A 210 6.59 -6.24 -7.09
N GLY A 211 7.56 -6.27 -6.15
CA GLY A 211 8.54 -7.34 -6.04
C GLY A 211 8.09 -8.52 -5.19
N ILE A 212 7.51 -8.27 -4.02
CA ILE A 212 7.37 -9.31 -3.00
C ILE A 212 5.99 -9.39 -2.32
N ASP A 213 5.08 -8.46 -2.60
CA ASP A 213 3.73 -8.51 -2.04
C ASP A 213 2.91 -9.62 -2.70
N GLN A 214 2.33 -10.50 -1.88
CA GLN A 214 1.55 -11.65 -2.33
C GLN A 214 0.35 -11.27 -3.20
N ASN A 215 -0.24 -10.10 -2.99
CA ASN A 215 -1.37 -9.61 -3.80
C ASN A 215 -0.97 -9.46 -5.27
N TYR A 216 0.24 -8.95 -5.54
CA TYR A 216 0.75 -8.77 -6.90
C TYR A 216 1.27 -10.08 -7.47
N VAL A 217 1.99 -10.86 -6.67
CA VAL A 217 2.54 -12.16 -7.11
C VAL A 217 1.42 -13.11 -7.57
N GLN A 218 0.30 -13.16 -6.88
CA GLN A 218 -0.87 -13.95 -7.32
C GLN A 218 -1.35 -13.54 -8.72
N ARG A 219 -1.38 -12.24 -9.02
CA ARG A 219 -1.80 -11.73 -10.35
C ARG A 219 -0.81 -12.09 -11.44
N TYR A 220 0.50 -12.05 -11.18
CA TYR A 220 1.51 -12.52 -12.12
C TYR A 220 1.29 -13.98 -12.52
N MET A 221 0.84 -14.81 -11.58
CA MET A 221 0.59 -16.23 -11.80
C MET A 221 -0.70 -16.51 -12.57
N THR A 222 -1.61 -15.55 -12.75
CA THR A 222 -2.84 -15.71 -13.55
C THR A 222 -2.64 -15.52 -15.05
N THR A 223 -1.51 -14.95 -15.49
CA THR A 223 -1.17 -14.75 -16.91
C THR A 223 -0.63 -16.01 -17.58
N LYS A 224 -0.73 -16.10 -18.91
CA LYS A 224 -0.28 -17.28 -19.68
C LYS A 224 1.24 -17.45 -19.69
N SER A 225 1.98 -16.33 -19.76
CA SER A 225 3.44 -16.34 -19.92
C SER A 225 4.11 -15.29 -19.03
N THR A 226 5.44 -15.44 -18.84
CA THR A 226 6.25 -14.45 -18.15
C THR A 226 6.21 -13.08 -18.87
N ALA A 227 6.22 -13.07 -20.20
CA ALA A 227 6.14 -11.84 -20.98
C ALA A 227 4.81 -11.10 -20.75
N GLU A 228 3.68 -11.83 -20.67
CA GLU A 228 2.38 -11.25 -20.34
C GLU A 228 2.33 -10.70 -18.91
N ALA A 229 2.91 -11.41 -17.93
CA ALA A 229 3.02 -10.93 -16.57
C ALA A 229 3.80 -9.61 -16.50
N VAL A 230 4.93 -9.54 -17.20
CA VAL A 230 5.75 -8.31 -17.29
C VAL A 230 4.95 -7.17 -17.94
N LYS A 231 4.28 -7.42 -19.08
CA LYS A 231 3.45 -6.40 -19.76
C LYS A 231 2.34 -5.88 -18.86
N SER A 232 1.63 -6.78 -18.16
CA SER A 232 0.57 -6.43 -17.22
C SER A 232 1.09 -5.56 -16.07
N THR A 233 2.27 -5.90 -15.54
CA THR A 233 2.88 -5.16 -14.41
C THR A 233 3.33 -3.77 -14.84
N LEU A 234 3.99 -3.64 -15.99
CA LEU A 234 4.40 -2.34 -16.53
C LEU A 234 3.18 -1.47 -16.84
N PHE A 235 2.16 -2.05 -17.50
CA PHE A 235 0.93 -1.33 -17.81
C PHE A 235 0.24 -0.82 -16.54
N GLY A 236 -0.04 -1.71 -15.57
CA GLY A 236 -0.75 -1.34 -14.34
C GLY A 236 0.04 -0.37 -13.45
N GLY A 237 1.36 -0.56 -13.36
CA GLY A 237 2.22 0.32 -12.56
C GLY A 237 2.39 1.71 -13.19
N LEU A 238 2.69 1.79 -14.49
CA LEU A 238 2.87 3.08 -15.17
C LEU A 238 1.57 3.87 -15.28
N LEU A 239 0.42 3.20 -15.40
CA LEU A 239 -0.89 3.86 -15.40
C LEU A 239 -1.17 4.60 -14.08
N TYR A 240 -0.60 4.15 -12.96
CA TYR A 240 -0.79 4.81 -11.68
C TYR A 240 -0.21 6.23 -11.66
N ILE A 241 0.87 6.51 -12.40
CA ILE A 241 1.53 7.83 -12.38
C ILE A 241 0.59 8.96 -12.83
N PRO A 242 0.00 8.92 -14.04
CA PRO A 242 -0.94 9.97 -14.44
C PRO A 242 -2.19 10.01 -13.55
N VAL A 243 -2.64 8.88 -13.01
CA VAL A 243 -3.82 8.85 -12.13
C VAL A 243 -3.49 9.47 -10.77
N SER A 244 -2.34 9.20 -10.18
CA SER A 244 -1.92 9.86 -8.95
C SER A 244 -1.71 11.37 -9.12
N LEU A 245 -1.27 11.81 -10.32
CA LEU A 245 -1.22 13.23 -10.67
C LEU A 245 -2.62 13.87 -10.65
N VAL A 246 -3.63 13.17 -11.19
CA VAL A 246 -5.03 13.64 -11.10
C VAL A 246 -5.48 13.76 -9.64
N PHE A 247 -5.11 12.83 -8.77
CA PHE A 247 -5.49 12.89 -7.35
C PHE A 247 -4.88 14.09 -6.61
N VAL A 248 -3.58 14.35 -6.78
CA VAL A 248 -2.98 15.55 -6.16
C VAL A 248 -3.50 16.84 -6.79
N TYR A 249 -3.83 16.83 -8.08
CA TYR A 249 -4.51 17.93 -8.74
C TYR A 249 -5.89 18.20 -8.13
N ILE A 250 -6.70 17.16 -7.88
CA ILE A 250 -8.00 17.30 -7.20
C ILE A 250 -7.83 17.99 -5.84
N GLY A 251 -6.83 17.58 -5.04
CA GLY A 251 -6.56 18.20 -3.74
C GLY A 251 -6.20 19.67 -3.85
N THR A 252 -5.37 20.03 -4.83
CA THR A 252 -5.03 21.41 -5.16
C THR A 252 -6.25 22.21 -5.64
N ALA A 253 -7.06 21.62 -6.51
CA ALA A 253 -8.29 22.23 -7.01
C ALA A 253 -9.32 22.46 -5.89
N LEU A 254 -9.46 21.51 -4.96
CA LEU A 254 -10.28 21.67 -3.75
C LEU A 254 -9.79 22.83 -2.88
N PHE A 255 -8.48 22.98 -2.72
CA PHE A 255 -7.90 24.08 -1.98
C PHE A 255 -8.29 25.43 -2.63
N SER A 256 -8.08 25.58 -3.93
CA SER A 256 -8.43 26.80 -4.65
C SER A 256 -9.93 27.07 -4.62
N TYR A 257 -10.75 26.03 -4.82
CA TYR A 257 -12.20 26.13 -4.84
C TYR A 257 -12.77 26.63 -3.49
N TYR A 258 -12.32 26.06 -2.38
CA TYR A 258 -12.76 26.47 -1.05
C TYR A 258 -12.06 27.74 -0.52
N THR A 259 -10.90 28.10 -1.07
CA THR A 259 -10.31 29.42 -0.82
C THR A 259 -11.13 30.52 -1.48
N ALA A 260 -11.64 30.29 -2.70
CA ALA A 260 -12.51 31.23 -3.40
C ALA A 260 -13.96 31.26 -2.86
N ARG A 261 -14.39 30.17 -2.20
CA ARG A 261 -15.76 30.02 -1.64
C ARG A 261 -15.70 29.38 -0.25
N PRO A 262 -15.19 30.09 0.75
CA PRO A 262 -14.99 29.53 2.10
C PRO A 262 -16.31 29.18 2.79
N GLU A 263 -17.41 29.77 2.43
CA GLU A 263 -18.74 29.50 2.96
C GLU A 263 -19.28 28.11 2.61
N LEU A 264 -18.73 27.44 1.60
CA LEU A 264 -19.17 26.11 1.16
C LEU A 264 -18.50 24.95 1.94
N LEU A 265 -17.49 25.25 2.77
CA LEU A 265 -16.81 24.25 3.58
C LEU A 265 -16.97 24.58 5.07
N PRO A 266 -17.49 23.67 5.90
CA PRO A 266 -17.57 23.88 7.34
C PRO A 266 -16.19 24.18 7.95
N ALA A 267 -16.14 25.19 8.82
CA ALA A 267 -14.90 25.56 9.48
C ALA A 267 -14.33 24.39 10.31
N GLY A 268 -13.02 24.18 10.22
CA GLY A 268 -12.35 23.10 10.93
C GLY A 268 -12.47 21.69 10.32
N THR A 269 -12.99 21.58 9.08
CA THR A 269 -13.06 20.28 8.36
C THR A 269 -11.66 19.70 8.20
N PRO A 270 -11.40 18.46 8.70
CA PRO A 270 -10.13 17.77 8.51
C PRO A 270 -9.80 17.56 7.02
N SER A 271 -8.52 17.63 6.65
CA SER A 271 -8.08 17.52 5.24
C SER A 271 -8.57 16.25 4.54
N ASP A 272 -8.60 15.12 5.26
CA ASP A 272 -9.08 13.82 4.74
C ASP A 272 -10.61 13.82 4.48
N GLN A 273 -11.36 14.77 5.03
CA GLN A 273 -12.81 14.88 4.87
C GLN A 273 -13.22 15.93 3.80
N VAL A 274 -12.29 16.76 3.32
CA VAL A 274 -12.60 17.81 2.34
C VAL A 274 -13.06 17.24 1.01
N PHE A 275 -12.37 16.21 0.50
CA PHE A 275 -12.79 15.57 -0.75
C PHE A 275 -14.09 14.74 -0.59
N PRO A 276 -14.28 13.93 0.46
CA PRO A 276 -15.60 13.39 0.79
C PRO A 276 -16.72 14.44 0.85
N TRP A 277 -16.47 15.59 1.48
CA TRP A 277 -17.43 16.70 1.52
C TRP A 277 -17.80 17.20 0.13
N PHE A 278 -16.80 17.43 -0.73
CA PHE A 278 -17.03 17.86 -2.11
C PHE A 278 -17.80 16.80 -2.93
N ILE A 279 -17.49 15.52 -2.79
CA ILE A 279 -18.21 14.43 -3.48
C ILE A 279 -19.71 14.49 -3.15
N VAL A 280 -20.06 14.82 -1.91
CA VAL A 280 -21.45 14.85 -1.45
C VAL A 280 -22.17 16.14 -1.83
N HIS A 281 -21.52 17.30 -1.69
CA HIS A 281 -22.15 18.60 -1.79
C HIS A 281 -21.82 19.38 -3.08
N GLY A 282 -20.68 19.04 -3.72
CA GLY A 282 -20.21 19.74 -4.91
C GLY A 282 -20.49 19.04 -6.23
N LEU A 283 -20.84 17.74 -6.22
CA LEU A 283 -21.14 16.99 -7.44
C LEU A 283 -22.64 16.90 -7.73
N PRO A 284 -23.05 16.84 -9.01
CA PRO A 284 -24.42 16.51 -9.39
C PRO A 284 -24.85 15.14 -8.85
N THR A 285 -26.11 14.98 -8.45
CA THR A 285 -26.64 13.81 -7.71
C THR A 285 -26.27 12.45 -8.34
N GLY A 286 -26.38 12.29 -9.65
CA GLY A 286 -26.02 11.02 -10.33
C GLY A 286 -24.53 10.73 -10.28
N LEU A 287 -23.68 11.73 -10.42
CA LEU A 287 -22.23 11.58 -10.38
C LEU A 287 -21.74 11.30 -8.94
N THR A 288 -22.34 11.94 -7.94
CA THR A 288 -22.10 11.63 -6.51
C THR A 288 -22.29 10.14 -6.25
N GLY A 289 -23.43 9.58 -6.63
CA GLY A 289 -23.72 8.16 -6.45
C GLY A 289 -22.71 7.25 -7.16
N LEU A 290 -22.33 7.60 -8.40
CA LEU A 290 -21.33 6.85 -9.16
C LEU A 290 -19.95 6.86 -8.49
N VAL A 291 -19.47 8.03 -8.05
CA VAL A 291 -18.17 8.19 -7.40
C VAL A 291 -18.13 7.45 -6.06
N VAL A 292 -19.17 7.57 -5.24
CA VAL A 292 -19.28 6.88 -3.96
C VAL A 292 -19.33 5.36 -4.18
N ALA A 293 -20.16 4.87 -5.10
CA ALA A 293 -20.24 3.44 -5.41
C ALA A 293 -18.89 2.88 -5.91
N SER A 294 -18.18 3.65 -6.75
CA SER A 294 -16.86 3.27 -7.26
C SER A 294 -15.81 3.19 -6.16
N LEU A 295 -15.83 4.18 -5.25
CA LEU A 295 -14.92 4.22 -4.10
C LEU A 295 -15.15 3.02 -3.18
N PHE A 296 -16.42 2.74 -2.84
CA PHE A 296 -16.77 1.57 -2.03
C PHE A 296 -16.36 0.27 -2.70
N SER A 297 -16.66 0.14 -3.97
CA SER A 297 -16.33 -1.04 -4.77
C SER A 297 -14.81 -1.28 -4.77
N ALA A 298 -13.99 -0.27 -5.03
CA ALA A 298 -12.53 -0.36 -5.02
C ALA A 298 -11.96 -0.67 -3.63
N GLY A 299 -12.47 0.01 -2.60
CA GLY A 299 -12.02 -0.22 -1.22
C GLY A 299 -12.37 -1.63 -0.74
N MET A 300 -13.61 -2.06 -0.94
CA MET A 300 -14.07 -3.41 -0.58
C MET A 300 -13.30 -4.50 -1.34
N SER A 301 -13.00 -4.31 -2.63
CA SER A 301 -12.18 -5.25 -3.41
C SER A 301 -10.77 -5.37 -2.83
N THR A 302 -10.15 -4.26 -2.45
CA THR A 302 -8.81 -4.27 -1.86
C THR A 302 -8.81 -4.95 -0.48
N VAL A 303 -9.83 -4.72 0.35
CA VAL A 303 -10.01 -5.42 1.64
C VAL A 303 -10.20 -6.92 1.41
N ALA A 304 -11.07 -7.32 0.49
CA ALA A 304 -11.30 -8.71 0.14
C ALA A 304 -10.02 -9.41 -0.36
N THR A 305 -9.25 -8.73 -1.22
CA THR A 305 -7.96 -9.24 -1.70
C THR A 305 -6.97 -9.42 -0.55
N SER A 306 -6.89 -8.46 0.38
CA SER A 306 -6.02 -8.52 1.56
C SER A 306 -6.40 -9.67 2.49
N ILE A 307 -7.69 -9.91 2.70
CA ILE A 307 -8.19 -11.05 3.48
C ILE A 307 -7.85 -12.37 2.78
N ASN A 308 -8.14 -12.51 1.48
CA ASN A 308 -7.88 -13.74 0.72
C ASN A 308 -6.39 -14.09 0.64
N SER A 309 -5.53 -13.11 0.39
CA SER A 309 -4.08 -13.33 0.33
C SER A 309 -3.52 -13.71 1.70
N SER A 310 -4.00 -13.07 2.77
CA SER A 310 -3.64 -13.43 4.15
C SER A 310 -4.07 -14.87 4.47
N ALA A 311 -5.29 -15.27 4.11
CA ALA A 311 -5.76 -16.64 4.30
C ALA A 311 -4.93 -17.65 3.48
N THR A 312 -4.54 -17.29 2.26
CA THR A 312 -3.65 -18.12 1.42
C THR A 312 -2.27 -18.30 2.08
N ILE A 313 -1.69 -17.23 2.61
CA ILE A 313 -0.39 -17.30 3.32
C ILE A 313 -0.51 -18.17 4.57
N VAL A 314 -1.54 -17.99 5.40
CA VAL A 314 -1.73 -18.82 6.60
C VAL A 314 -1.90 -20.30 6.22
N LEU A 315 -2.70 -20.59 5.18
CA LEU A 315 -2.87 -21.98 4.72
C LEU A 315 -1.56 -22.58 4.20
N THR A 316 -0.86 -21.85 3.30
CA THR A 316 0.30 -22.41 2.59
C THR A 316 1.57 -22.40 3.43
N ASP A 317 1.79 -21.34 4.21
CA ASP A 317 3.04 -21.09 4.87
C ASP A 317 3.07 -21.60 6.32
N PHE A 318 1.88 -21.76 6.94
CA PHE A 318 1.77 -22.29 8.29
C PHE A 318 1.00 -23.63 8.31
N ALA A 319 -0.29 -23.68 7.96
CA ALA A 319 -1.11 -24.86 8.17
C ALA A 319 -0.59 -26.10 7.41
N LYS A 320 -0.37 -25.97 6.10
CA LYS A 320 0.17 -27.08 5.28
C LYS A 320 1.60 -27.44 5.66
N ARG A 321 2.40 -26.47 6.05
CA ARG A 321 3.82 -26.69 6.37
C ARG A 321 4.02 -27.34 7.74
N LEU A 322 3.14 -27.01 8.71
CA LEU A 322 3.18 -27.58 10.06
C LEU A 322 2.43 -28.91 10.16
N SER A 323 1.53 -29.19 9.24
CA SER A 323 0.81 -30.48 9.21
C SER A 323 1.75 -31.63 8.85
N LYS A 324 1.70 -32.69 9.64
CA LYS A 324 2.43 -33.95 9.37
C LYS A 324 1.82 -34.79 8.25
N LYS A 325 0.55 -34.50 7.89
CA LYS A 325 -0.21 -35.17 6.83
C LYS A 325 -0.71 -34.15 5.82
N GLU A 326 -0.95 -34.58 4.60
CA GLU A 326 -1.64 -33.73 3.63
C GLU A 326 -3.03 -33.37 4.14
N LEU A 327 -3.34 -32.07 4.14
CA LEU A 327 -4.64 -31.57 4.54
C LEU A 327 -5.67 -31.95 3.48
N THR A 328 -6.81 -32.49 3.91
CA THR A 328 -7.94 -32.76 3.04
C THR A 328 -8.50 -31.46 2.47
N GLU A 329 -9.24 -31.52 1.37
CA GLU A 329 -9.89 -30.34 0.76
C GLU A 329 -10.78 -29.60 1.77
N LYS A 330 -11.56 -30.35 2.56
CA LYS A 330 -12.41 -29.78 3.63
C LYS A 330 -11.59 -29.03 4.68
N GLN A 331 -10.43 -29.56 5.09
CA GLN A 331 -9.52 -28.90 6.04
C GLN A 331 -8.87 -27.64 5.44
N ASN A 332 -8.47 -27.71 4.16
CA ASN A 332 -7.95 -26.56 3.45
C ASN A 332 -8.99 -25.42 3.40
N MET A 333 -10.23 -25.74 3.02
CA MET A 333 -11.32 -24.75 2.98
C MET A 333 -11.69 -24.24 4.37
N GLY A 334 -11.75 -25.11 5.37
CA GLY A 334 -11.97 -24.70 6.76
C GLY A 334 -10.89 -23.72 7.28
N THR A 335 -9.62 -23.97 6.97
CA THR A 335 -8.52 -23.07 7.31
C THR A 335 -8.64 -21.72 6.60
N LEU A 336 -8.99 -21.71 5.30
CA LEU A 336 -9.20 -20.46 4.56
C LEU A 336 -10.34 -19.64 5.17
N TYR A 337 -11.50 -20.25 5.46
CA TYR A 337 -12.65 -19.56 6.05
C TYR A 337 -12.34 -19.02 7.45
N ALA A 338 -11.75 -19.85 8.32
CA ALA A 338 -11.38 -19.44 9.68
C ALA A 338 -10.39 -18.28 9.67
N THR A 339 -9.35 -18.35 8.82
CA THR A 339 -8.36 -17.29 8.70
C THR A 339 -8.96 -16.02 8.11
N SER A 340 -9.79 -16.12 7.08
CA SER A 340 -10.51 -14.96 6.51
C SER A 340 -11.36 -14.26 7.56
N PHE A 341 -12.08 -15.03 8.40
CA PHE A 341 -12.88 -14.49 9.48
C PHE A 341 -12.01 -13.75 10.52
N VAL A 342 -10.92 -14.36 10.96
CA VAL A 342 -10.02 -13.76 11.96
C VAL A 342 -9.37 -12.50 11.40
N VAL A 343 -8.80 -12.55 10.20
CA VAL A 343 -8.13 -11.40 9.57
C VAL A 343 -9.11 -10.26 9.30
N GLY A 344 -10.31 -10.57 8.80
CA GLY A 344 -11.36 -9.57 8.57
C GLY A 344 -11.80 -8.89 9.88
N THR A 345 -12.03 -9.67 10.94
CA THR A 345 -12.40 -9.14 12.25
C THR A 345 -11.27 -8.27 12.84
N LEU A 346 -10.02 -8.73 12.80
CA LEU A 346 -8.88 -7.94 13.25
C LEU A 346 -8.70 -6.66 12.42
N GLY A 347 -8.97 -6.72 11.12
CA GLY A 347 -8.95 -5.54 10.25
C GLY A 347 -10.00 -4.50 10.65
N ILE A 348 -11.21 -4.91 11.03
CA ILE A 348 -12.24 -4.02 11.58
C ILE A 348 -11.74 -3.37 12.88
N VAL A 349 -11.17 -4.15 13.79
CA VAL A 349 -10.62 -3.63 15.07
C VAL A 349 -9.52 -2.59 14.79
N VAL A 350 -8.60 -2.87 13.85
CA VAL A 350 -7.56 -1.89 13.46
C VAL A 350 -8.20 -0.62 12.88
N GLY A 351 -9.24 -0.73 12.05
CA GLY A 351 -9.98 0.42 11.52
C GLY A 351 -10.56 1.30 12.63
N LEU A 352 -11.16 0.69 13.65
CA LEU A 352 -11.70 1.39 14.83
C LEU A 352 -10.58 2.09 15.63
N LEU A 353 -9.43 1.45 15.80
CA LEU A 353 -8.28 2.05 16.50
C LEU A 353 -7.71 3.25 15.74
N MET A 354 -7.73 3.21 14.40
CA MET A 354 -7.22 4.28 13.55
C MET A 354 -8.11 5.53 13.51
N MET A 355 -9.34 5.49 14.00
CA MET A 355 -10.25 6.65 14.05
C MET A 355 -9.70 7.85 14.83
N ARG A 356 -8.71 7.65 15.68
CA ARG A 356 -8.09 8.69 16.51
C ARG A 356 -6.84 9.30 15.87
N ILE A 357 -6.53 8.91 14.64
CA ILE A 357 -5.31 9.30 13.92
C ILE A 357 -5.69 10.28 12.80
N ASP A 358 -5.10 11.47 12.82
CA ASP A 358 -5.22 12.43 11.73
C ASP A 358 -4.23 12.09 10.61
N GLY A 359 -4.64 12.27 9.35
CA GLY A 359 -3.78 11.98 8.21
C GLY A 359 -3.61 10.47 7.96
N VAL A 360 -4.68 9.81 7.50
CA VAL A 360 -4.70 8.35 7.30
C VAL A 360 -3.63 7.87 6.30
N LEU A 361 -3.30 8.67 5.28
CA LEU A 361 -2.25 8.34 4.31
C LEU A 361 -0.87 8.29 4.98
N ASP A 362 -0.53 9.30 5.78
CA ASP A 362 0.73 9.36 6.52
C ASP A 362 0.84 8.21 7.53
N ALA A 363 -0.24 7.94 8.28
CA ALA A 363 -0.30 6.80 9.19
C ALA A 363 -0.09 5.46 8.46
N TRP A 364 -0.75 5.26 7.31
CA TRP A 364 -0.54 4.08 6.47
C TRP A 364 0.92 3.97 6.01
N TRP A 365 1.53 5.04 5.52
CA TRP A 365 2.91 5.03 5.05
C TRP A 365 3.91 4.70 6.17
N LYS A 366 3.69 5.22 7.38
CA LYS A 366 4.50 4.88 8.57
C LYS A 366 4.39 3.40 8.93
N LEU A 367 3.16 2.88 9.03
CA LEU A 367 2.93 1.46 9.35
C LEU A 367 3.49 0.53 8.26
N ALA A 368 3.29 0.86 6.99
CA ALA A 368 3.85 0.12 5.88
C ALA A 368 5.39 0.11 5.94
N SER A 369 6.02 1.24 6.29
CA SER A 369 7.48 1.34 6.44
C SER A 369 8.01 0.43 7.54
N ILE A 370 7.33 0.36 8.68
CA ILE A 370 7.71 -0.48 9.83
C ILE A 370 7.60 -1.96 9.48
N PHE A 371 6.45 -2.39 8.99
CA PHE A 371 6.20 -3.82 8.77
C PHE A 371 6.92 -4.37 7.55
N SER A 372 7.14 -3.54 6.51
CA SER A 372 7.79 -3.97 5.28
C SER A 372 9.32 -3.87 5.30
N GLY A 373 9.89 -3.07 6.23
CA GLY A 373 11.31 -2.73 6.24
C GLY A 373 12.26 -3.92 6.29
N GLY A 374 11.85 -5.01 6.95
CA GLY A 374 12.67 -6.22 7.04
C GLY A 374 12.48 -7.21 5.89
N MET A 375 11.31 -7.20 5.24
CA MET A 375 10.99 -8.18 4.20
C MET A 375 11.84 -8.00 2.95
N LEU A 376 11.90 -6.79 2.43
CA LEU A 376 12.62 -6.48 1.19
C LEU A 376 14.12 -6.75 1.31
N GLY A 377 14.73 -6.40 2.46
CA GLY A 377 16.15 -6.63 2.71
C GLY A 377 16.54 -8.09 2.61
N LEU A 378 15.74 -8.98 3.20
CA LEU A 378 15.98 -10.41 3.14
C LEU A 378 15.79 -11.00 1.74
N PHE A 379 14.78 -10.51 0.98
CA PHE A 379 14.59 -10.91 -0.41
C PHE A 379 15.75 -10.47 -1.29
N LEU A 380 16.19 -9.22 -1.18
CA LEU A 380 17.34 -8.71 -1.95
C LEU A 380 18.62 -9.50 -1.63
N LEU A 381 18.85 -9.79 -0.35
CA LEU A 381 19.97 -10.62 0.07
C LEU A 381 19.92 -12.00 -0.59
N GLY A 382 18.75 -12.64 -0.62
CA GLY A 382 18.57 -13.96 -1.23
C GLY A 382 18.77 -13.97 -2.75
N VAL A 383 18.35 -12.89 -3.43
CA VAL A 383 18.46 -12.76 -4.89
C VAL A 383 19.89 -12.45 -5.31
N VAL A 384 20.55 -11.51 -4.64
CA VAL A 384 21.88 -11.02 -5.01
C VAL A 384 22.97 -11.99 -4.55
N CYS A 385 22.88 -12.53 -3.33
CA CYS A 385 23.90 -13.36 -2.73
C CYS A 385 23.50 -14.83 -2.71
N LYS A 386 23.96 -15.61 -3.67
CA LYS A 386 23.62 -17.04 -3.80
C LYS A 386 24.21 -17.95 -2.71
N THR A 387 25.22 -17.51 -1.98
CA THR A 387 26.02 -18.33 -1.02
C THR A 387 25.89 -17.88 0.43
N VAL A 388 24.86 -17.08 0.74
CA VAL A 388 24.61 -16.63 2.12
C VAL A 388 24.33 -17.83 3.03
N LEU A 389 25.06 -17.92 4.14
CA LEU A 389 24.78 -18.89 5.20
C LEU A 389 23.54 -18.47 6.00
N ARG A 390 22.78 -19.45 6.48
CA ARG A 390 21.60 -19.22 7.31
C ARG A 390 21.89 -18.29 8.52
N VAL A 391 23.03 -18.49 9.19
CA VAL A 391 23.44 -17.70 10.36
C VAL A 391 23.63 -16.22 9.97
N HIS A 392 24.27 -15.93 8.83
CA HIS A 392 24.45 -14.56 8.34
C HIS A 392 23.12 -13.86 8.09
N ALA A 393 22.15 -14.56 7.50
CA ALA A 393 20.81 -14.04 7.27
C ALA A 393 20.06 -13.78 8.59
N VAL A 394 20.19 -14.66 9.58
CA VAL A 394 19.57 -14.47 10.91
C VAL A 394 20.15 -13.23 11.61
N VAL A 395 21.48 -13.11 11.66
CA VAL A 395 22.16 -11.94 12.26
C VAL A 395 21.74 -10.65 11.56
N ALA A 396 21.69 -10.66 10.22
CA ALA A 396 21.28 -9.52 9.43
C ALA A 396 19.82 -9.09 9.76
N VAL A 397 18.89 -10.05 9.85
CA VAL A 397 17.49 -9.77 10.20
C VAL A 397 17.38 -9.22 11.62
N ILE A 398 18.11 -9.76 12.59
CA ILE A 398 18.09 -9.27 13.97
C ILE A 398 18.56 -7.80 14.01
N LEU A 399 19.69 -7.47 13.37
CA LEU A 399 20.18 -6.08 13.32
C LEU A 399 19.23 -5.15 12.60
N GLY A 400 18.60 -5.60 11.50
CA GLY A 400 17.58 -4.83 10.81
C GLY A 400 16.33 -4.59 11.66
N LEU A 401 15.86 -5.60 12.40
CA LEU A 401 14.74 -5.44 13.33
C LEU A 401 15.06 -4.49 14.48
N LEU A 402 16.28 -4.54 15.03
CA LEU A 402 16.71 -3.58 16.03
C LEU A 402 16.74 -2.15 15.48
N THR A 403 17.20 -1.95 14.23
CA THR A 403 17.18 -0.65 13.55
C THR A 403 15.74 -0.16 13.35
N ILE A 404 14.84 -1.02 12.87
CA ILE A 404 13.41 -0.70 12.68
C ILE A 404 12.77 -0.34 14.02
N ALA A 405 13.01 -1.14 15.05
CA ALA A 405 12.48 -0.89 16.40
C ALA A 405 13.01 0.45 16.96
N TRP A 406 14.30 0.72 16.81
CA TRP A 406 14.88 2.00 17.22
C TRP A 406 14.22 3.18 16.49
N MET A 407 14.14 3.16 15.16
CA MET A 407 13.55 4.23 14.38
C MET A 407 12.05 4.42 14.62
N SER A 408 11.34 3.35 14.98
CA SER A 408 9.88 3.39 15.17
C SER A 408 9.48 3.76 16.60
N LEU A 409 10.25 3.30 17.60
CA LEU A 409 9.91 3.49 19.02
C LEU A 409 10.57 4.71 19.65
N SER A 410 11.78 5.08 19.19
CA SER A 410 12.49 6.23 19.76
C SER A 410 11.77 7.57 19.58
N PRO A 411 11.00 7.84 18.51
CA PRO A 411 10.19 9.05 18.41
C PRO A 411 9.08 9.16 19.45
N LEU A 412 8.74 8.08 20.15
CA LEU A 412 7.76 8.07 21.25
C LEU A 412 8.37 8.51 22.59
N ILE A 413 9.71 8.70 22.66
CA ILE A 413 10.40 9.11 23.87
C ILE A 413 10.20 10.62 24.05
N ASN A 414 9.63 11.03 25.17
CA ASN A 414 9.41 12.44 25.52
C ASN A 414 10.75 13.19 25.70
N GLU A 415 10.77 14.46 25.30
CA GLU A 415 11.96 15.33 25.39
C GLU A 415 12.53 15.46 26.81
N GLY A 416 11.70 15.35 27.84
CA GLY A 416 12.14 15.37 29.25
C GLY A 416 12.72 14.05 29.78
N SER A 417 12.76 12.99 28.98
CA SER A 417 13.27 11.70 29.40
C SER A 417 14.80 11.61 29.32
N PRO A 418 15.49 10.97 30.28
CA PRO A 418 16.93 10.69 30.18
C PRO A 418 17.29 9.86 28.94
N PHE A 419 16.31 9.16 28.36
CA PHE A 419 16.48 8.33 27.15
C PHE A 419 16.31 9.12 25.86
N TYR A 420 15.97 10.42 25.88
CA TYR A 420 15.78 11.24 24.68
C TYR A 420 17.05 11.32 23.81
N ARG A 421 18.23 11.15 24.40
CA ARG A 421 19.52 11.03 23.65
C ARG A 421 19.53 9.87 22.62
N PHE A 422 18.64 8.91 22.75
CA PHE A 422 18.47 7.79 21.81
C PHE A 422 17.38 8.04 20.78
N HIS A 423 16.73 9.23 20.80
CA HIS A 423 15.73 9.60 19.81
C HIS A 423 16.34 9.60 18.41
N SER A 424 15.65 8.96 17.45
CA SER A 424 16.05 8.98 16.05
C SER A 424 15.70 10.32 15.42
N PRO A 425 16.67 11.07 14.88
CA PRO A 425 16.38 12.31 14.17
C PRO A 425 15.81 12.06 12.77
N LEU A 426 15.81 10.82 12.30
CA LEU A 426 15.44 10.46 10.93
C LEU A 426 13.92 10.41 10.75
N HIS A 427 13.44 10.87 9.60
CA HIS A 427 12.02 10.79 9.26
C HIS A 427 11.56 9.33 9.20
N THR A 428 10.37 9.05 9.72
CA THR A 428 9.84 7.68 9.85
C THR A 428 9.66 6.94 8.53
N TYR A 429 9.52 7.64 7.40
CA TYR A 429 9.52 7.02 6.07
C TYR A 429 10.83 6.30 5.75
N LEU A 430 11.94 6.72 6.32
CA LEU A 430 13.24 6.08 6.12
C LEU A 430 13.39 4.74 6.86
N THR A 431 12.44 4.34 7.70
CA THR A 431 12.49 3.07 8.44
C THR A 431 12.60 1.87 7.49
N ILE A 432 11.83 1.83 6.39
CA ILE A 432 11.94 0.75 5.39
C ILE A 432 13.30 0.79 4.69
N VAL A 433 13.83 1.99 4.41
CA VAL A 433 15.10 2.17 3.72
C VAL A 433 16.25 1.63 4.57
N PHE A 434 16.35 2.10 5.83
CA PHE A 434 17.40 1.67 6.75
C PHE A 434 17.23 0.20 7.15
N GLY A 435 16.01 -0.26 7.46
CA GLY A 435 15.74 -1.65 7.77
C GLY A 435 16.17 -2.60 6.64
N THR A 436 15.78 -2.29 5.41
CA THR A 436 16.18 -3.05 4.21
C THR A 436 17.69 -3.01 3.99
N THR A 437 18.30 -1.83 4.07
CA THR A 437 19.72 -1.62 3.79
C THR A 437 20.59 -2.31 4.83
N VAL A 438 20.25 -2.23 6.12
CA VAL A 438 20.98 -2.90 7.21
C VAL A 438 20.93 -4.41 7.02
N ILE A 439 19.77 -4.99 6.73
CA ILE A 439 19.66 -6.44 6.49
C ILE A 439 20.52 -6.85 5.28
N PHE A 440 20.38 -6.14 4.17
CA PHE A 440 21.11 -6.47 2.95
C PHE A 440 22.62 -6.34 3.13
N LEU A 441 23.11 -5.19 3.62
CA LEU A 441 24.54 -4.94 3.78
C LEU A 441 25.17 -5.85 4.83
N THR A 442 24.53 -6.06 5.97
CA THR A 442 25.06 -6.98 7.01
C THR A 442 25.20 -8.39 6.46
N GLY A 443 24.16 -8.93 5.84
CA GLY A 443 24.20 -10.28 5.26
C GLY A 443 25.23 -10.40 4.14
N PHE A 444 25.38 -9.38 3.29
CA PHE A 444 26.37 -9.32 2.23
C PHE A 444 27.80 -9.28 2.79
N LEU A 445 28.10 -8.40 3.74
CA LEU A 445 29.41 -8.25 4.36
C LEU A 445 29.85 -9.52 5.10
N LEU A 446 28.96 -10.09 5.92
CA LEU A 446 29.27 -11.35 6.64
C LEU A 446 29.57 -12.50 5.66
N THR A 447 28.87 -12.56 4.55
CA THR A 447 29.09 -13.59 3.53
C THR A 447 30.42 -13.39 2.80
N THR A 448 30.77 -12.15 2.46
CA THR A 448 32.03 -11.84 1.78
C THR A 448 33.25 -12.07 2.67
N LEU A 449 33.16 -11.73 3.96
CA LEU A 449 34.20 -11.97 4.94
C LEU A 449 34.43 -13.46 5.17
N ASN A 450 33.35 -14.25 5.27
CA ASN A 450 33.48 -15.72 5.44
C ASN A 450 34.15 -16.37 4.23
N ARG A 451 33.82 -15.97 3.01
CA ARG A 451 34.45 -16.48 1.78
C ARG A 451 35.94 -16.17 1.70
N ARG A 452 36.38 -15.00 2.18
CA ARG A 452 37.82 -14.69 2.23
C ARG A 452 38.56 -15.59 3.20
N ARG A 453 37.99 -15.90 4.37
CA ARG A 453 38.56 -16.81 5.36
C ARG A 453 38.65 -18.27 4.90
N GLU A 454 37.72 -18.69 4.02
CA GLU A 454 37.74 -20.03 3.44
C GLU A 454 38.73 -20.16 2.26
N ALA A 455 39.20 -19.04 1.71
CA ALA A 455 40.14 -18.96 0.61
C ALA A 455 41.60 -18.75 1.06
N GLU A 456 41.81 -18.31 2.31
CA GLU A 456 43.10 -18.26 3.02
C GLU A 456 43.38 -19.58 3.75
#